data_0c7b87cd37b8b300efaff8ed4b64fe7d
#
_entry.id   0c7b87cd37b8b300efaff8ed4b64fe7d
#
_cell.length_a   1.000
_cell.length_b   1.000
_cell.length_c   1.000
_cell.angle_alpha   90.00
_cell.angle_beta   90.00
_cell.angle_gamma   90.00
#
_symmetry.space_group_name_H-M   'P 1'
#
loop_
_entity.id
_entity.type
_entity.pdbx_description
1 polymer ?
#
loop_
_entity_poly.entity_id
_entity_poly.type
_entity_poly.pdbx_seq_one_letter_code
_entity_poly.pdbx_strand_id
1 'polypeptide(L)'
;MPQHFHTVRGPHQGQPILRAGEPLNQAQAAMVMVHGRGATAENILDLTVELDQPGFVYLAPQAAGNTWYPQSFLAPLASNEPGLSSGLAAIANVLAQVAQAGIPLERTMLLGFSQGACLALEFVARNARRYGGVAGLSGGLIGPDGTPRDYPGSLESVMNFW
;
A
#
# COMPACT_ATOMS: atom_id res chain seq x y z
N MET A 1 18.91 18.64 -4.29
CA MET A 1 18.73 17.72 -3.15
C MET A 1 18.60 16.30 -3.70
N PRO A 2 19.42 15.35 -3.25
CA PRO A 2 19.22 13.98 -3.67
C PRO A 2 17.85 13.50 -3.13
N GLN A 3 17.01 13.05 -4.02
CA GLN A 3 15.70 12.54 -3.70
C GLN A 3 15.89 11.18 -3.02
N HIS A 4 15.58 11.13 -1.74
CA HIS A 4 15.56 9.87 -1.01
C HIS A 4 14.35 9.05 -1.47
N PHE A 5 14.50 8.28 -2.55
CA PHE A 5 13.60 7.19 -2.81
C PHE A 5 13.70 6.22 -1.63
N HIS A 6 12.57 5.86 -1.07
CA HIS A 6 12.58 4.79 -0.07
C HIS A 6 13.11 3.53 -0.73
N THR A 7 14.34 3.16 -0.40
CA THR A 7 14.97 1.97 -0.96
C THR A 7 14.24 0.72 -0.47
N VAL A 8 13.58 0.03 -1.37
CA VAL A 8 12.99 -1.27 -1.06
C VAL A 8 14.11 -2.30 -0.95
N ARG A 9 14.26 -2.88 0.24
CA ARG A 9 15.22 -3.97 0.50
C ARG A 9 14.44 -5.26 0.78
N GLY A 10 15.11 -6.39 0.65
CA GLY A 10 14.52 -7.70 0.91
C GLY A 10 13.79 -8.26 -0.31
N PRO A 11 12.84 -9.20 -0.09
CA PRO A 11 12.25 -9.98 -1.19
C PRO A 11 11.58 -9.14 -2.28
N HIS A 12 11.02 -7.99 -1.96
CA HIS A 12 10.30 -7.16 -2.93
C HIS A 12 11.18 -6.12 -3.62
N GLN A 13 12.49 -6.16 -3.40
CA GLN A 13 13.44 -5.28 -4.08
C GLN A 13 13.39 -5.52 -5.61
N GLY A 14 13.32 -4.44 -6.37
CA GLY A 14 13.36 -4.49 -7.83
C GLY A 14 12.07 -5.00 -8.50
N GLN A 15 11.02 -5.25 -7.72
CA GLN A 15 9.73 -5.62 -8.29
C GLN A 15 9.06 -4.43 -8.99
N PRO A 16 8.31 -4.66 -10.09
CA PRO A 16 7.69 -3.59 -10.84
C PRO A 16 6.53 -2.93 -10.08
N ILE A 17 6.25 -1.68 -10.46
CA ILE A 17 5.04 -0.95 -10.11
C ILE A 17 4.26 -0.78 -11.40
N LEU A 18 3.09 -1.38 -11.50
CA LEU A 18 2.20 -1.22 -12.64
C LEU A 18 1.30 -0.01 -12.46
N ARG A 19 0.90 0.59 -13.57
CA ARG A 19 0.09 1.81 -13.57
C ARG A 19 -1.09 1.69 -14.51
N ALA A 20 -2.17 2.38 -14.15
CA ALA A 20 -3.36 2.56 -14.98
C ALA A 20 -3.93 3.97 -14.75
N GLY A 21 -4.87 4.37 -15.56
CA GLY A 21 -5.51 5.69 -15.46
C GLY A 21 -4.67 6.80 -16.08
N GLU A 22 -4.71 7.98 -15.48
CA GLU A 22 -3.98 9.14 -15.97
C GLU A 22 -2.46 8.95 -15.86
N PRO A 23 -1.67 9.53 -16.76
CA PRO A 23 -0.23 9.61 -16.57
C PRO A 23 0.11 10.27 -15.22
N LEU A 24 1.11 9.74 -14.52
CA LEU A 24 1.45 10.21 -13.17
C LEU A 24 1.74 11.73 -13.11
N ASN A 25 2.38 12.26 -14.14
CA ASN A 25 2.71 13.69 -14.24
C ASN A 25 1.51 14.59 -14.60
N GLN A 26 0.36 14.02 -14.90
CA GLN A 26 -0.87 14.75 -15.25
C GLN A 26 -2.00 14.49 -14.25
N ALA A 27 -1.88 13.45 -13.41
CA ALA A 27 -2.90 13.08 -12.46
C ALA A 27 -3.04 14.12 -11.34
N GLN A 28 -4.26 14.27 -10.84
CA GLN A 28 -4.61 15.15 -9.72
C GLN A 28 -4.80 14.39 -8.42
N ALA A 29 -5.01 13.10 -8.51
CA ALA A 29 -5.18 12.19 -7.38
C ALA A 29 -4.58 10.84 -7.72
N ALA A 30 -4.28 10.04 -6.69
CA ALA A 30 -3.68 8.72 -6.85
C ALA A 30 -4.37 7.69 -5.97
N MET A 31 -4.38 6.44 -6.44
CA MET A 31 -4.76 5.30 -5.62
C MET A 31 -3.63 4.26 -5.70
N VAL A 32 -3.08 3.92 -4.54
CA VAL A 32 -2.12 2.82 -4.39
C VAL A 32 -2.92 1.55 -4.10
N MET A 33 -2.77 0.54 -4.96
CA MET A 33 -3.57 -0.70 -4.91
C MET A 33 -2.67 -1.89 -4.61
N VAL A 34 -2.98 -2.61 -3.53
CA VAL A 34 -2.15 -3.69 -2.99
C VAL A 34 -2.89 -5.02 -3.14
N HIS A 35 -2.35 -5.89 -4.01
CA HIS A 35 -2.96 -7.19 -4.33
C HIS A 35 -2.85 -8.20 -3.18
N GLY A 36 -3.68 -9.23 -3.20
CA GLY A 36 -3.68 -10.31 -2.23
C GLY A 36 -2.64 -11.40 -2.51
N ARG A 37 -2.52 -12.35 -1.59
CA ARG A 37 -1.68 -13.53 -1.74
C ARG A 37 -2.12 -14.36 -2.94
N GLY A 38 -1.15 -14.73 -3.80
CA GLY A 38 -1.41 -15.51 -5.01
C GLY A 38 -1.95 -14.71 -6.19
N ALA A 39 -2.26 -13.43 -5.98
CA ALA A 39 -2.66 -12.50 -7.05
C ALA A 39 -1.47 -11.69 -7.56
N THR A 40 -1.74 -10.77 -8.47
CA THR A 40 -0.73 -9.92 -9.10
C THR A 40 -1.15 -8.46 -9.08
N ALA A 41 -0.18 -7.57 -9.36
CA ALA A 41 -0.47 -6.15 -9.57
C ALA A 41 -1.46 -5.93 -10.73
N GLU A 42 -1.38 -6.73 -11.79
CA GLU A 42 -2.35 -6.68 -12.90
C GLU A 42 -3.76 -6.99 -12.41
N ASN A 43 -3.94 -8.05 -11.60
CA ASN A 43 -5.25 -8.44 -11.10
C ASN A 43 -5.91 -7.33 -10.27
N ILE A 44 -5.17 -6.67 -9.39
CA ILE A 44 -5.76 -5.60 -8.58
C ILE A 44 -6.10 -4.37 -9.44
N LEU A 45 -5.33 -4.10 -10.48
CA LEU A 45 -5.62 -3.01 -11.42
C LEU A 45 -6.87 -3.26 -12.26
N ASP A 46 -7.32 -4.51 -12.41
CA ASP A 46 -8.58 -4.81 -13.11
C ASP A 46 -9.79 -4.14 -12.42
N LEU A 47 -9.69 -3.87 -11.11
CA LEU A 47 -10.72 -3.12 -10.39
C LEU A 47 -10.89 -1.68 -10.90
N THR A 48 -9.90 -1.13 -11.61
CA THR A 48 -9.99 0.23 -12.13
C THR A 48 -11.08 0.38 -13.18
N VAL A 49 -11.51 -0.71 -13.82
CA VAL A 49 -12.66 -0.72 -14.74
C VAL A 49 -13.94 -0.26 -14.02
N GLU A 50 -14.10 -0.67 -12.76
CA GLU A 50 -15.26 -0.31 -11.93
C GLU A 50 -15.05 0.96 -11.11
N LEU A 51 -13.79 1.32 -10.86
CA LEU A 51 -13.41 2.45 -10.01
C LEU A 51 -12.96 3.67 -10.81
N ASP A 52 -13.11 3.64 -12.13
CA ASP A 52 -12.57 4.67 -13.01
C ASP A 52 -13.07 6.07 -12.63
N GLN A 53 -12.13 6.92 -12.26
CA GLN A 53 -12.38 8.30 -11.89
C GLN A 53 -11.46 9.22 -12.71
N PRO A 54 -12.02 10.24 -13.38
CA PRO A 54 -11.20 11.21 -14.10
C PRO A 54 -10.15 11.84 -13.17
N GLY A 55 -8.95 12.01 -13.69
CA GLY A 55 -7.85 12.64 -12.94
C GLY A 55 -7.09 11.71 -12.01
N PHE A 56 -7.47 10.44 -11.87
CA PHE A 56 -6.77 9.47 -11.03
C PHE A 56 -5.68 8.71 -11.80
N VAL A 57 -4.54 8.52 -11.16
CA VAL A 57 -3.57 7.49 -11.49
C VAL A 57 -3.68 6.35 -10.48
N TYR A 58 -3.63 5.14 -10.98
CA TYR A 58 -3.65 3.92 -10.16
C TYR A 58 -2.28 3.27 -10.23
N LEU A 59 -1.68 2.97 -9.08
CA LEU A 59 -0.35 2.37 -8.99
C LEU A 59 -0.43 1.10 -8.15
N ALA A 60 0.03 -0.01 -8.69
CA ALA A 60 0.02 -1.29 -8.01
C ALA A 60 1.45 -1.86 -7.95
N PRO A 61 2.07 -1.92 -6.76
CA PRO A 61 3.32 -2.62 -6.58
C PRO A 61 3.11 -4.13 -6.65
N GLN A 62 4.07 -4.84 -7.26
CA GLN A 62 4.07 -6.30 -7.36
C GLN A 62 4.85 -6.91 -6.19
N ALA A 63 4.27 -7.92 -5.54
CA ALA A 63 4.99 -8.73 -4.56
C ALA A 63 5.82 -9.81 -5.25
N ALA A 64 7.05 -10.03 -4.77
CA ALA A 64 7.85 -11.16 -5.22
C ALA A 64 7.13 -12.48 -4.90
N GLY A 65 7.08 -13.39 -5.87
CA GLY A 65 6.38 -14.67 -5.70
C GLY A 65 4.89 -14.54 -5.42
N ASN A 66 4.26 -13.41 -5.76
CA ASN A 66 2.84 -13.13 -5.55
C ASN A 66 2.42 -13.19 -4.07
N THR A 67 3.33 -12.95 -3.15
CA THR A 67 3.05 -12.99 -1.70
C THR A 67 3.84 -11.91 -0.96
N TRP A 68 3.19 -11.12 -0.12
CA TRP A 68 3.86 -10.05 0.62
C TRP A 68 4.66 -10.57 1.81
N TYR A 69 4.14 -11.58 2.50
CA TYR A 69 4.80 -12.23 3.62
C TYR A 69 4.31 -13.69 3.74
N PRO A 70 5.14 -14.61 4.31
CA PRO A 70 4.90 -16.04 4.13
C PRO A 70 3.80 -16.65 5.00
N GLN A 71 3.57 -16.12 6.22
CA GLN A 71 2.62 -16.71 7.16
C GLN A 71 1.29 -15.96 7.23
N SER A 72 0.37 -16.40 8.09
CA SER A 72 -0.86 -15.68 8.39
C SER A 72 -0.57 -14.27 8.92
N PHE A 73 -1.48 -13.33 8.66
CA PHE A 73 -1.40 -12.00 9.27
C PHE A 73 -1.53 -12.04 10.81
N LEU A 74 -2.09 -13.10 11.37
CA LEU A 74 -2.18 -13.33 12.82
C LEU A 74 -0.98 -14.06 13.42
N ALA A 75 -0.02 -14.47 12.60
CA ALA A 75 1.20 -15.09 13.06
C ALA A 75 2.13 -14.10 13.78
N PRO A 76 3.08 -14.58 14.60
CA PRO A 76 4.08 -13.68 15.18
C PRO A 76 4.79 -12.85 14.11
N LEU A 77 4.99 -11.56 14.36
CA LEU A 77 5.57 -10.64 13.38
C LEU A 77 6.90 -11.13 12.82
N ALA A 78 7.75 -11.70 13.68
CA ALA A 78 9.07 -12.22 13.28
C ALA A 78 8.98 -13.33 12.23
N SER A 79 7.91 -14.14 12.22
CA SER A 79 7.74 -15.23 11.24
C SER A 79 7.35 -14.72 9.85
N ASN A 80 6.96 -13.46 9.74
CA ASN A 80 6.63 -12.81 8.48
C ASN A 80 7.77 -11.93 7.92
N GLU A 81 8.89 -11.86 8.64
CA GLU A 81 10.07 -11.12 8.16
C GLU A 81 10.97 -12.00 7.28
N PRO A 82 11.70 -11.44 6.31
CA PRO A 82 11.78 -10.01 5.96
C PRO A 82 10.66 -9.51 5.03
N GLY A 83 9.72 -10.36 4.65
CA GLY A 83 8.64 -10.03 3.72
C GLY A 83 7.80 -8.85 4.17
N LEU A 84 7.41 -8.84 5.44
CA LEU A 84 6.57 -7.76 6.00
C LEU A 84 7.25 -6.39 5.86
N SER A 85 8.46 -6.24 6.35
CA SER A 85 9.20 -4.96 6.25
C SER A 85 9.45 -4.56 4.80
N SER A 86 9.76 -5.53 3.93
CA SER A 86 9.97 -5.30 2.51
C SER A 86 8.68 -4.84 1.82
N GLY A 87 7.53 -5.44 2.17
CA GLY A 87 6.23 -5.04 1.65
C GLY A 87 5.82 -3.63 2.09
N LEU A 88 6.04 -3.30 3.36
CA LEU A 88 5.79 -1.94 3.86
C LEU A 88 6.69 -0.92 3.14
N ALA A 89 7.95 -1.24 2.90
CA ALA A 89 8.86 -0.39 2.13
C ALA A 89 8.41 -0.23 0.67
N ALA A 90 7.83 -1.26 0.05
CA ALA A 90 7.27 -1.18 -1.29
C ALA A 90 6.12 -0.15 -1.37
N ILE A 91 5.22 -0.14 -0.39
CA ILE A 91 4.15 0.88 -0.31
C ILE A 91 4.77 2.28 -0.13
N ALA A 92 5.71 2.42 0.79
CA ALA A 92 6.38 3.70 1.03
C ALA A 92 7.05 4.25 -0.24
N ASN A 93 7.68 3.38 -1.03
CA ASN A 93 8.31 3.75 -2.30
C ASN A 93 7.28 4.26 -3.33
N VAL A 94 6.12 3.61 -3.45
CA VAL A 94 5.05 4.09 -4.35
C VAL A 94 4.55 5.46 -3.89
N LEU A 95 4.30 5.64 -2.59
CA LEU A 95 3.86 6.93 -2.04
C LEU A 95 4.89 8.04 -2.27
N ALA A 96 6.18 7.72 -2.17
CA ALA A 96 7.25 8.68 -2.46
C ALA A 96 7.23 9.12 -3.93
N GLN A 97 6.99 8.21 -4.87
CA GLN A 97 6.85 8.55 -6.29
C GLN A 97 5.63 9.43 -6.56
N VAL A 98 4.51 9.14 -5.91
CA VAL A 98 3.29 9.95 -6.00
C VAL A 98 3.53 11.37 -5.48
N ALA A 99 4.14 11.50 -4.31
CA ALA A 99 4.47 12.79 -3.71
C ALA A 99 5.43 13.60 -4.59
N GLN A 100 6.42 12.95 -5.18
CA GLN A 100 7.38 13.56 -6.09
C GLN A 100 6.72 14.10 -7.37
N ALA A 101 5.66 13.44 -7.83
CA ALA A 101 4.89 13.91 -8.97
C ALA A 101 3.99 15.11 -8.64
N GLY A 102 3.97 15.57 -7.39
CA GLY A 102 3.21 16.74 -6.93
C GLY A 102 1.81 16.43 -6.43
N ILE A 103 1.44 15.15 -6.28
CA ILE A 103 0.15 14.75 -5.74
C ILE A 103 0.25 14.69 -4.21
N PRO A 104 -0.48 15.54 -3.47
CA PRO A 104 -0.42 15.54 -2.02
C PRO A 104 -1.05 14.28 -1.42
N LEU A 105 -0.64 13.94 -0.19
CA LEU A 105 -1.11 12.73 0.49
C LEU A 105 -2.64 12.75 0.72
N GLU A 106 -3.20 13.93 0.94
CA GLU A 106 -4.66 14.14 1.09
C GLU A 106 -5.46 13.80 -0.17
N ARG A 107 -4.79 13.66 -1.31
CA ARG A 107 -5.36 13.20 -2.58
C ARG A 107 -4.82 11.84 -2.99
N THR A 108 -4.25 11.10 -2.05
CA THR A 108 -3.70 9.77 -2.27
C THR A 108 -4.45 8.76 -1.40
N MET A 109 -5.08 7.80 -2.06
CA MET A 109 -5.81 6.72 -1.40
C MET A 109 -4.98 5.44 -1.41
N LEU A 110 -5.20 4.58 -0.41
CA LEU A 110 -4.71 3.20 -0.40
C LEU A 110 -5.90 2.25 -0.44
N LEU A 111 -5.81 1.26 -1.30
CA LEU A 111 -6.78 0.17 -1.36
C LEU A 111 -6.03 -1.16 -1.37
N GLY A 112 -6.39 -2.07 -0.49
CA GLY A 112 -5.82 -3.40 -0.47
C GLY A 112 -6.89 -4.47 -0.40
N PHE A 113 -6.57 -5.65 -0.92
CA PHE A 113 -7.45 -6.81 -0.87
C PHE A 113 -6.77 -7.98 -0.15
N SER A 114 -7.45 -8.60 0.83
CA SER A 114 -6.99 -9.78 1.58
C SER A 114 -5.61 -9.53 2.22
N GLN A 115 -4.56 -10.24 1.85
CA GLN A 115 -3.20 -10.01 2.35
C GLN A 115 -2.73 -8.56 2.07
N GLY A 116 -3.07 -8.02 0.90
CA GLY A 116 -2.80 -6.64 0.56
C GLY A 116 -3.57 -5.63 1.42
N ALA A 117 -4.79 -5.97 1.84
CA ALA A 117 -5.54 -5.16 2.80
C ALA A 117 -4.84 -5.12 4.16
N CYS A 118 -4.38 -6.28 4.65
CA CYS A 118 -3.62 -6.34 5.90
C CYS A 118 -2.35 -5.47 5.82
N LEU A 119 -1.62 -5.55 4.72
CA LEU A 119 -0.40 -4.77 4.53
C LEU A 119 -0.69 -3.26 4.45
N ALA A 120 -1.70 -2.85 3.70
CA ALA A 120 -2.08 -1.45 3.55
C ALA A 120 -2.56 -0.86 4.89
N LEU A 121 -3.39 -1.58 5.63
CA LEU A 121 -3.88 -1.15 6.95
C LEU A 121 -2.73 -1.04 7.96
N GLU A 122 -1.82 -2.01 7.99
CA GLU A 122 -0.64 -1.97 8.86
C GLU A 122 0.28 -0.80 8.51
N PHE A 123 0.49 -0.55 7.22
CA PHE A 123 1.26 0.59 6.75
C PHE A 123 0.67 1.91 7.26
N VAL A 124 -0.62 2.12 7.08
CA VAL A 124 -1.31 3.35 7.48
C VAL A 124 -1.30 3.51 9.00
N ALA A 125 -1.50 2.42 9.76
CA ALA A 125 -1.44 2.46 11.22
C ALA A 125 -0.05 2.87 11.73
N ARG A 126 1.02 2.32 11.13
CA ARG A 126 2.40 2.66 11.48
C ARG A 126 2.83 4.05 11.01
N ASN A 127 2.19 4.56 9.99
CA ASN A 127 2.50 5.85 9.36
C ASN A 127 1.25 6.72 9.31
N ALA A 128 0.61 6.91 10.45
CA ALA A 128 -0.63 7.66 10.57
C ALA A 128 -0.45 9.12 10.13
N ARG A 129 -1.11 9.49 9.05
CA ARG A 129 -1.11 10.81 8.42
C ARG A 129 -2.46 11.03 7.75
N ARG A 130 -2.68 12.24 7.25
CA ARG A 130 -3.92 12.55 6.52
C ARG A 130 -3.83 12.03 5.08
N TYR A 131 -4.31 10.81 4.87
CA TYR A 131 -4.51 10.23 3.53
C TYR A 131 -5.84 10.70 2.93
N GLY A 132 -5.97 10.62 1.63
CA GLY A 132 -7.24 10.86 0.95
C GLY A 132 -8.31 9.83 1.27
N GLY A 133 -7.90 8.62 1.60
CA GLY A 133 -8.75 7.53 2.06
C GLY A 133 -7.98 6.23 2.16
N VAL A 134 -8.50 5.29 2.92
CA VAL A 134 -7.94 3.94 3.05
C VAL A 134 -9.08 2.92 3.00
N ALA A 135 -8.96 1.92 2.14
CA ALA A 135 -9.91 0.83 2.02
C ALA A 135 -9.20 -0.52 2.17
N GLY A 136 -9.51 -1.24 3.21
CA GLY A 136 -8.99 -2.59 3.45
C GLY A 136 -10.08 -3.63 3.25
N LEU A 137 -10.11 -4.25 2.07
CA LEU A 137 -11.13 -5.24 1.71
C LEU A 137 -10.70 -6.62 2.21
N SER A 138 -11.41 -7.14 3.19
CA SER A 138 -11.15 -8.45 3.82
C SER A 138 -9.78 -8.56 4.47
N GLY A 139 -9.40 -7.58 5.29
CA GLY A 139 -8.12 -7.55 5.99
C GLY A 139 -8.21 -6.99 7.40
N GLY A 140 -7.10 -7.01 8.09
CA GLY A 140 -6.93 -6.46 9.44
C GLY A 140 -5.47 -6.14 9.73
N LEU A 141 -5.20 -5.56 10.88
CA LEU A 141 -3.82 -5.27 11.31
C LEU A 141 -3.02 -6.56 11.51
N ILE A 142 -1.73 -6.48 11.23
CA ILE A 142 -0.82 -7.64 11.23
C ILE A 142 -0.27 -7.89 12.64
N GLY A 143 -0.27 -9.14 13.05
CA GLY A 143 0.23 -9.60 14.33
C GLY A 143 -0.83 -10.35 15.14
N PRO A 144 -0.40 -11.20 16.09
CA PRO A 144 -1.32 -11.93 16.97
C PRO A 144 -2.05 -10.98 17.93
N ASP A 145 -3.10 -11.50 18.56
CA ASP A 145 -3.82 -10.77 19.62
C ASP A 145 -2.85 -10.27 20.68
N GLY A 146 -3.05 -9.03 21.14
CA GLY A 146 -2.18 -8.40 22.11
C GLY A 146 -0.90 -7.78 21.54
N THR A 147 -0.72 -7.79 20.23
CA THR A 147 0.40 -7.07 19.60
C THR A 147 0.33 -5.59 19.96
N PRO A 148 1.41 -4.97 20.52
CA PRO A 148 1.43 -3.55 20.82
C PRO A 148 1.19 -2.70 19.58
N ARG A 149 0.29 -1.70 19.68
CA ARG A 149 -0.10 -0.79 18.60
C ARG A 149 0.19 0.67 18.95
N ASP A 150 1.25 0.88 19.70
CA ASP A 150 1.66 2.23 20.13
C ASP A 150 2.38 2.96 18.98
N TYR A 151 1.63 3.24 17.93
CA TYR A 151 2.13 3.94 16.75
C TYR A 151 1.91 5.45 16.87
N PRO A 152 2.87 6.27 16.41
CA PRO A 152 2.72 7.73 16.44
C PRO A 152 1.71 8.23 15.41
N GLY A 153 1.13 9.41 15.65
CA GLY A 153 0.25 10.09 14.72
C GLY A 153 -1.24 9.83 14.97
N SER A 154 -2.07 10.33 14.06
CA SER A 154 -3.53 10.20 14.13
C SER A 154 -4.13 9.99 12.76
N LEU A 155 -5.21 9.22 12.69
CA LEU A 155 -6.03 8.97 11.51
C LEU A 155 -7.40 9.65 11.58
N GLU A 156 -7.61 10.56 12.53
CA GLU A 156 -8.92 11.17 12.76
C GLU A 156 -9.52 11.87 11.54
N SER A 157 -8.68 12.34 10.64
CA SER A 157 -9.11 13.04 9.41
C SER A 157 -9.17 12.15 8.18
N VAL A 158 -8.99 10.84 8.31
CA VAL A 158 -9.00 9.90 7.17
C VAL A 158 -10.40 9.31 7.02
N MET A 159 -10.94 9.32 5.79
CA MET A 159 -12.14 8.55 5.49
C MET A 159 -11.79 7.07 5.41
N ASN A 160 -12.41 6.29 6.28
CA ASN A 160 -12.25 4.83 6.31
C ASN A 160 -13.49 4.17 5.72
N PHE A 161 -13.27 3.26 4.78
CA PHE A 161 -14.30 2.38 4.25
C PHE A 161 -13.94 0.94 4.64
N TRP A 162 -14.80 0.33 5.43
CA TRP A 162 -14.65 -1.04 5.93
C TRP A 162 -15.43 -2.04 5.06
#